data_4332decd1730e2dff4e112343342ad79
#
_entry.id   4332decd1730e2dff4e112343342ad79
#
_cell.length_a   1.000
_cell.length_b   1.000
_cell.length_c   1.000
_cell.angle_alpha   90.00
_cell.angle_beta   90.00
_cell.angle_gamma   90.00
#
_symmetry.space_group_name_H-M   'P 1'
#
loop_
_entity.id
_entity.type
_entity.pdbx_description
1 polymer ?
#
loop_
_entity_poly.entity_id
_entity_poly.type
_entity_poly.pdbx_seq_one_letter_code
_entity_poly.pdbx_strand_id
1 'polypeptide(L)'
;VYAEANNAEDVKRLVSENKVAAIMFECVQGEGGVNPLTKEFVSELAEIAKKEDILLITDEVQTGNGRTGTLYAYMQYGIMPDIVTTAKGLGGGLPIGVAMLGEKAENVFSPGMHGSTFGGNPIASSGALSILKRIDDKLLDEVNQKSEFIKNELSGAKGIKSVTGLGLM
;
A
#
# COMPACT_ATOMS: atom_id res chain seq x y z
N VAL A 1 5.86 8.91 -15.94
CA VAL A 1 5.89 7.68 -16.78
C VAL A 1 5.25 6.53 -16.02
N TYR A 2 4.79 5.52 -16.72
CA TYR A 2 4.18 4.31 -16.14
C TYR A 2 4.99 3.09 -16.56
N ALA A 3 5.29 2.23 -15.59
CA ALA A 3 5.96 0.96 -15.81
C ALA A 3 4.95 -0.19 -15.89
N GLU A 4 5.32 -1.25 -16.59
CA GLU A 4 4.56 -2.49 -16.59
C GLU A 4 4.70 -3.20 -15.24
N ALA A 5 3.56 -3.59 -14.64
CA ALA A 5 3.54 -4.30 -13.36
C ALA A 5 4.26 -5.67 -13.47
N ASN A 6 5.03 -6.01 -12.45
CA ASN A 6 5.84 -7.24 -12.40
C ASN A 6 6.92 -7.35 -13.50
N ASN A 7 7.35 -6.20 -14.07
CA ASN A 7 8.42 -6.11 -15.04
C ASN A 7 9.51 -5.14 -14.56
N ALA A 8 10.48 -5.63 -13.81
CA ALA A 8 11.55 -4.82 -13.24
C ALA A 8 12.50 -4.24 -14.31
N GLU A 9 12.66 -4.91 -15.43
CA GLU A 9 13.50 -4.41 -16.53
C GLU A 9 12.88 -3.14 -17.16
N ASP A 10 11.56 -3.08 -17.26
CA ASP A 10 10.87 -1.88 -17.72
C ASP A 10 11.08 -0.71 -16.74
N VAL A 11 11.01 -0.99 -15.43
CA VAL A 11 11.31 0.03 -14.40
C VAL A 11 12.75 0.54 -14.52
N LYS A 12 13.74 -0.35 -14.63
CA LYS A 12 15.16 0.01 -14.82
C LYS A 12 15.36 0.89 -16.05
N ARG A 13 14.75 0.50 -17.17
CA ARG A 13 14.77 1.27 -18.41
C ARG A 13 14.20 2.68 -18.20
N LEU A 14 12.99 2.78 -17.63
CA LEU A 14 12.33 4.07 -17.39
C LEU A 14 13.12 4.97 -16.44
N VAL A 15 13.72 4.42 -15.40
CA VAL A 15 14.59 5.17 -14.48
C VAL A 15 15.83 5.69 -15.20
N SER A 16 16.42 4.90 -16.11
CA SER A 16 17.60 5.32 -16.88
C SER A 16 17.30 6.39 -17.95
N GLU A 17 16.10 6.36 -18.53
CA GLU A 17 15.69 7.28 -19.61
C GLU A 17 15.06 8.58 -19.10
N ASN A 18 14.70 8.67 -17.81
CA ASN A 18 13.97 9.80 -17.25
C ASN A 18 14.61 10.31 -15.95
N LYS A 19 14.39 11.59 -15.63
CA LYS A 19 14.73 12.14 -14.33
C LYS A 19 13.63 11.76 -13.33
N VAL A 20 13.76 10.61 -12.70
CA VAL A 20 12.79 10.06 -11.75
C VAL A 20 13.09 10.58 -10.34
N ALA A 21 12.07 11.07 -9.64
CA ALA A 21 12.16 11.49 -8.23
C ALA A 21 11.63 10.42 -7.27
N ALA A 22 10.69 9.58 -7.73
CA ALA A 22 10.07 8.55 -6.90
C ALA A 22 9.54 7.40 -7.75
N ILE A 23 9.46 6.22 -7.14
CA ILE A 23 8.66 5.08 -7.61
C ILE A 23 7.45 4.96 -6.69
N MET A 24 6.24 5.04 -7.25
CA MET A 24 4.98 4.89 -6.50
C MET A 24 4.20 3.68 -7.02
N PHE A 25 3.70 2.85 -6.10
CA PHE A 25 2.95 1.64 -6.45
C PHE A 25 1.97 1.23 -5.34
N GLU A 26 0.96 0.45 -5.73
CA GLU A 26 0.12 -0.34 -4.83
C GLU A 26 0.67 -1.77 -4.77
N CYS A 27 0.78 -2.37 -3.57
CA CYS A 27 1.17 -3.79 -3.43
C CYS A 27 0.15 -4.75 -4.09
N VAL A 28 -1.10 -4.33 -4.16
CA VAL A 28 -2.16 -4.95 -4.95
C VAL A 28 -2.86 -3.84 -5.71
N GLN A 29 -2.80 -3.83 -7.02
CA GLN A 29 -3.48 -2.85 -7.86
C GLN A 29 -5.00 -3.05 -7.76
N GLY A 30 -5.69 -2.19 -6.99
CA GLY A 30 -7.12 -2.35 -6.71
C GLY A 30 -7.98 -2.11 -7.94
N GLU A 31 -8.02 -0.88 -8.42
CA GLU A 31 -8.81 -0.46 -9.58
C GLU A 31 -8.34 -1.12 -10.89
N GLY A 32 -7.09 -1.55 -10.95
CA GLY A 32 -6.51 -2.26 -12.08
C GLY A 32 -6.94 -3.73 -12.21
N GLY A 33 -7.82 -4.24 -11.32
CA GLY A 33 -8.38 -5.60 -11.41
C GLY A 33 -7.89 -6.55 -10.32
N VAL A 34 -7.51 -6.03 -9.17
CA VAL A 34 -7.01 -6.79 -8.00
C VAL A 34 -5.80 -7.67 -8.37
N ASN A 35 -4.75 -7.00 -8.88
CA ASN A 35 -3.53 -7.64 -9.32
C ASN A 35 -2.42 -7.50 -8.27
N PRO A 36 -2.09 -8.55 -7.50
CA PRO A 36 -0.96 -8.53 -6.58
C PRO A 36 0.37 -8.41 -7.33
N LEU A 37 1.27 -7.58 -6.80
CA LEU A 37 2.66 -7.56 -7.24
C LEU A 37 3.41 -8.75 -6.62
N THR A 38 4.41 -9.27 -7.33
CA THR A 38 5.25 -10.35 -6.81
C THR A 38 6.26 -9.82 -5.80
N LYS A 39 6.70 -10.69 -4.87
CA LYS A 39 7.73 -10.31 -3.88
C LYS A 39 9.04 -9.92 -4.54
N GLU A 40 9.42 -10.65 -5.57
CA GLU A 40 10.62 -10.41 -6.36
C GLU A 40 10.59 -9.02 -6.98
N PHE A 41 9.49 -8.66 -7.63
CA PHE A 41 9.32 -7.35 -8.25
C PHE A 41 9.39 -6.22 -7.22
N VAL A 42 8.65 -6.31 -6.11
CA VAL A 42 8.65 -5.28 -5.06
C VAL A 42 10.02 -5.14 -4.40
N SER A 43 10.74 -6.25 -4.20
CA SER A 43 12.13 -6.21 -3.72
C SER A 43 13.04 -5.48 -4.70
N GLU A 44 12.91 -5.74 -6.01
CA GLU A 44 13.69 -5.04 -7.04
C GLU A 44 13.35 -3.54 -7.10
N LEU A 45 12.07 -3.14 -6.90
CA LEU A 45 11.71 -1.72 -6.80
C LEU A 45 12.45 -1.03 -5.64
N ALA A 46 12.52 -1.69 -4.49
CA ALA A 46 13.24 -1.16 -3.32
C ALA A 46 14.76 -1.04 -3.57
N GLU A 47 15.35 -2.04 -4.22
CA GLU A 47 16.77 -2.00 -4.60
C GLU A 47 17.07 -0.89 -5.63
N ILE A 48 16.22 -0.73 -6.64
CA ILE A 48 16.34 0.35 -7.62
C ILE A 48 16.24 1.70 -6.93
N ALA A 49 15.22 1.91 -6.09
CA ALA A 49 15.02 3.18 -5.37
C ALA A 49 16.23 3.52 -4.48
N LYS A 50 16.77 2.54 -3.79
CA LYS A 50 17.97 2.70 -2.95
C LYS A 50 19.22 3.04 -3.78
N LYS A 51 19.45 2.32 -4.89
CA LYS A 51 20.63 2.48 -5.74
C LYS A 51 20.64 3.84 -6.44
N GLU A 52 19.51 4.29 -6.92
CA GLU A 52 19.36 5.53 -7.69
C GLU A 52 19.05 6.75 -6.80
N ASP A 53 19.00 6.55 -5.46
CA ASP A 53 18.66 7.56 -4.44
C ASP A 53 17.34 8.30 -4.73
N ILE A 54 16.32 7.56 -5.16
CA ILE A 54 14.96 8.05 -5.40
C ILE A 54 14.01 7.57 -4.30
N LEU A 55 12.87 8.23 -4.14
CA LEU A 55 11.90 7.89 -3.11
C LEU A 55 11.11 6.63 -3.49
N LEU A 56 10.85 5.79 -2.50
CA LEU A 56 9.93 4.65 -2.61
C LEU A 56 8.62 4.99 -1.92
N ILE A 57 7.51 4.97 -2.66
CA ILE A 57 6.18 5.36 -2.16
C ILE A 57 5.22 4.18 -2.31
N THR A 58 4.57 3.76 -1.22
CA THR A 58 3.49 2.79 -1.28
C THR A 58 2.13 3.46 -1.07
N ASP A 59 1.22 3.19 -2.00
CA ASP A 59 -0.19 3.55 -1.83
C ASP A 59 -0.91 2.41 -1.09
N GLU A 60 -1.24 2.67 0.16
CA GLU A 60 -1.95 1.76 1.04
C GLU A 60 -3.41 2.18 1.27
N VAL A 61 -3.95 3.01 0.39
CA VAL A 61 -5.33 3.50 0.50
C VAL A 61 -6.33 2.35 0.41
N GLN A 62 -6.09 1.32 -0.41
CA GLN A 62 -6.93 0.12 -0.48
C GLN A 62 -6.35 -1.06 0.29
N THR A 63 -5.05 -1.25 0.27
CA THR A 63 -4.37 -2.42 0.82
C THR A 63 -4.12 -2.35 2.32
N GLY A 64 -4.08 -1.14 2.88
CA GLY A 64 -3.76 -0.91 4.29
C GLY A 64 -4.92 -1.19 5.26
N ASN A 65 -4.68 -0.81 6.50
CA ASN A 65 -5.64 -0.91 7.60
C ASN A 65 -6.14 -2.35 7.84
N GLY A 66 -5.24 -3.34 7.73
CA GLY A 66 -5.53 -4.74 7.99
C GLY A 66 -6.14 -5.52 6.81
N ARG A 67 -6.49 -4.85 5.70
CA ARG A 67 -7.20 -5.46 4.55
C ARG A 67 -6.50 -6.69 3.98
N THR A 68 -5.19 -6.69 3.95
CA THR A 68 -4.35 -7.74 3.35
C THR A 68 -3.78 -8.73 4.36
N GLY A 69 -4.16 -8.63 5.66
CA GLY A 69 -3.68 -9.52 6.71
C GLY A 69 -2.44 -9.02 7.48
N THR A 70 -1.99 -7.81 7.15
CA THR A 70 -1.03 -7.01 7.93
C THR A 70 -1.56 -5.58 8.05
N LEU A 71 -1.04 -4.76 8.96
CA LEU A 71 -1.49 -3.37 9.10
C LEU A 71 -1.37 -2.63 7.77
N TYR A 72 -0.24 -2.77 7.08
CA TYR A 72 0.00 -2.30 5.71
C TYR A 72 0.57 -3.44 4.87
N ALA A 73 0.18 -3.52 3.60
CA ALA A 73 0.57 -4.62 2.72
C ALA A 73 2.09 -4.69 2.50
N TYR A 74 2.79 -3.55 2.41
CA TYR A 74 4.24 -3.52 2.22
C TYR A 74 5.01 -4.33 3.26
N MET A 75 4.46 -4.50 4.47
CA MET A 75 5.08 -5.29 5.55
C MET A 75 5.25 -6.76 5.17
N GLN A 76 4.36 -7.30 4.31
CA GLN A 76 4.47 -8.69 3.83
C GLN A 76 5.60 -8.87 2.80
N TYR A 77 6.04 -7.78 2.19
CA TYR A 77 7.12 -7.79 1.21
C TYR A 77 8.50 -7.55 1.83
N GLY A 78 8.55 -7.17 3.11
CA GLY A 78 9.80 -6.96 3.85
C GLY A 78 10.56 -5.71 3.41
N ILE A 79 9.86 -4.73 2.84
CA ILE A 79 10.42 -3.43 2.44
C ILE A 79 10.05 -2.34 3.45
N MET A 80 10.79 -1.22 3.41
CA MET A 80 10.47 -0.01 4.16
C MET A 80 10.35 1.16 3.18
N PRO A 81 9.13 1.61 2.85
CA PRO A 81 8.92 2.77 1.98
C PRO A 81 9.36 4.08 2.65
N ASP A 82 9.76 5.05 1.84
CA ASP A 82 10.04 6.42 2.31
C ASP A 82 8.74 7.20 2.56
N ILE A 83 7.67 6.89 1.82
CA ILE A 83 6.35 7.51 1.99
C ILE A 83 5.26 6.43 1.89
N VAL A 84 4.27 6.50 2.78
CA VAL A 84 3.08 5.64 2.73
C VAL A 84 1.83 6.51 2.74
N THR A 85 0.92 6.30 1.78
CA THR A 85 -0.40 6.94 1.79
C THR A 85 -1.47 5.98 2.29
N THR A 86 -2.38 6.44 3.14
CA THR A 86 -3.48 5.63 3.66
C THR A 86 -4.75 6.48 3.84
N ALA A 87 -5.91 5.84 3.69
CA ALA A 87 -7.22 6.48 3.80
C ALA A 87 -8.34 5.43 4.02
N LYS A 88 -9.50 5.62 3.43
CA LYS A 88 -10.65 4.69 3.39
C LYS A 88 -10.95 4.08 4.77
N GLY A 89 -10.59 2.80 4.97
CA GLY A 89 -10.82 2.07 6.22
C GLY A 89 -10.25 2.75 7.46
N LEU A 90 -9.20 3.56 7.32
CA LEU A 90 -8.58 4.30 8.40
C LEU A 90 -9.58 5.17 9.19
N GLY A 91 -10.51 5.82 8.50
CA GLY A 91 -11.46 6.74 9.12
C GLY A 91 -12.65 6.08 9.83
N GLY A 92 -12.87 4.76 9.63
CA GLY A 92 -14.03 4.08 10.19
C GLY A 92 -15.38 4.66 9.73
N GLY A 93 -15.44 5.19 8.50
CA GLY A 93 -16.59 5.88 7.93
C GLY A 93 -16.44 7.41 7.89
N LEU A 94 -15.44 7.98 8.56
CA LEU A 94 -15.12 9.41 8.47
C LEU A 94 -14.12 9.67 7.35
N PRO A 95 -14.23 10.80 6.63
CA PRO A 95 -13.30 11.15 5.56
C PRO A 95 -11.95 11.57 6.15
N ILE A 96 -10.92 10.81 5.87
CA ILE A 96 -9.54 11.10 6.25
C ILE A 96 -8.57 10.50 5.22
N GLY A 97 -7.49 11.21 4.96
CA GLY A 97 -6.32 10.70 4.24
C GLY A 97 -5.06 11.13 4.99
N VAL A 98 -4.06 10.27 4.98
CA VAL A 98 -2.78 10.48 5.66
C VAL A 98 -1.65 10.12 4.73
N ALA A 99 -0.62 10.97 4.68
CA ALA A 99 0.70 10.63 4.15
C ALA A 99 1.69 10.54 5.32
N MET A 100 2.30 9.39 5.49
CA MET A 100 3.34 9.15 6.48
C MET A 100 4.69 9.32 5.79
N LEU A 101 5.59 10.08 6.39
CA LEU A 101 6.91 10.40 5.85
C LEU A 101 7.99 9.71 6.68
N GLY A 102 8.89 8.97 6.03
CA GLY A 102 10.10 8.41 6.62
C GLY A 102 11.25 9.42 6.64
N GLU A 103 12.42 8.98 7.11
CA GLU A 103 13.60 9.83 7.33
C GLU A 103 14.01 10.67 6.10
N LYS A 104 13.93 10.11 4.90
CA LYS A 104 14.26 10.83 3.66
C LYS A 104 13.33 12.01 3.37
N ALA A 105 12.10 11.97 3.86
CA ALA A 105 11.05 12.93 3.51
C ALA A 105 10.52 13.74 4.71
N GLU A 106 10.86 13.39 5.96
CA GLU A 106 10.28 14.00 7.17
C GLU A 106 10.54 15.51 7.30
N ASN A 107 11.64 16.00 6.76
CA ASN A 107 12.07 17.39 6.87
C ASN A 107 11.83 18.23 5.61
N VAL A 108 11.09 17.70 4.61
CA VAL A 108 10.87 18.42 3.34
C VAL A 108 9.80 19.52 3.42
N PHE A 109 8.91 19.44 4.41
CA PHE A 109 7.84 20.42 4.59
C PHE A 109 8.25 21.53 5.57
N SER A 110 7.90 22.76 5.20
CA SER A 110 8.01 23.92 6.08
C SER A 110 6.66 24.64 6.16
N PRO A 111 6.44 25.52 7.18
CA PRO A 111 5.20 26.26 7.30
C PRO A 111 4.82 27.00 6.02
N GLY A 112 3.57 26.82 5.57
CA GLY A 112 3.04 27.43 4.36
C GLY A 112 3.20 26.62 3.07
N MET A 113 3.96 25.51 3.06
CA MET A 113 4.11 24.67 1.86
C MET A 113 2.92 23.74 1.61
N HIS A 114 2.20 23.39 2.66
CA HIS A 114 1.02 22.51 2.59
C HIS A 114 -0.05 22.98 3.56
N GLY A 115 -1.32 22.84 3.16
CA GLY A 115 -2.46 23.19 4.00
C GLY A 115 -3.72 22.44 3.60
N SER A 116 -4.57 22.20 4.57
CA SER A 116 -5.88 21.57 4.39
C SER A 116 -6.84 22.15 5.42
N THR A 117 -7.99 22.69 4.98
CA THR A 117 -8.98 23.28 5.87
C THR A 117 -9.51 22.29 6.91
N PHE A 118 -9.74 21.05 6.52
CA PHE A 118 -10.27 19.99 7.38
C PHE A 118 -9.24 18.93 7.76
N GLY A 119 -7.98 19.06 7.30
CA GLY A 119 -6.90 18.11 7.61
C GLY A 119 -6.62 18.08 9.11
N GLY A 120 -6.45 16.88 9.66
CA GLY A 120 -6.15 16.68 11.09
C GLY A 120 -7.28 17.09 12.04
N ASN A 121 -8.54 17.24 11.57
CA ASN A 121 -9.64 17.58 12.46
C ASN A 121 -9.83 16.49 13.54
N PRO A 122 -10.20 16.89 14.78
CA PRO A 122 -10.20 15.97 15.93
C PRO A 122 -11.21 14.83 15.79
N ILE A 123 -12.31 15.02 15.08
CA ILE A 123 -13.33 13.98 14.91
C ILE A 123 -12.78 12.84 14.04
N ALA A 124 -12.29 13.16 12.84
CA ALA A 124 -11.73 12.17 11.93
C ALA A 124 -10.46 11.52 12.52
N SER A 125 -9.62 12.30 13.20
CA SER A 125 -8.41 11.78 13.87
C SER A 125 -8.74 10.82 15.02
N SER A 126 -9.79 11.12 15.80
CA SER A 126 -10.28 10.22 16.87
C SER A 126 -10.87 8.94 16.28
N GLY A 127 -11.59 9.04 15.16
CA GLY A 127 -12.08 7.88 14.42
C GLY A 127 -10.92 6.99 13.94
N ALA A 128 -9.92 7.56 13.30
CA ALA A 128 -8.73 6.84 12.84
C ALA A 128 -8.00 6.14 14.01
N LEU A 129 -7.79 6.85 15.12
CA LEU A 129 -7.17 6.27 16.32
C LEU A 129 -7.99 5.11 16.88
N SER A 130 -9.31 5.20 16.88
CA SER A 130 -10.21 4.13 17.32
C SER A 130 -10.10 2.90 16.42
N ILE A 131 -9.98 3.08 15.10
CA ILE A 131 -9.78 2.00 14.14
C ILE A 131 -8.42 1.33 14.35
N LEU A 132 -7.34 2.11 14.38
CA LEU A 132 -5.98 1.57 14.55
C LEU A 132 -5.82 0.74 15.82
N LYS A 133 -6.44 1.15 16.94
CA LYS A 133 -6.43 0.40 18.19
C LYS A 133 -7.15 -0.95 18.14
N ARG A 134 -7.99 -1.18 17.12
CA ARG A 134 -8.74 -2.43 16.91
C ARG A 134 -8.08 -3.38 15.92
N ILE A 135 -7.08 -2.89 15.19
CA ILE A 135 -6.31 -3.72 14.27
C ILE A 135 -5.19 -4.37 15.09
N ASP A 136 -5.54 -5.47 15.74
CA ASP A 136 -4.63 -6.30 16.53
C ASP A 136 -4.28 -7.59 15.79
N ASP A 137 -3.35 -8.36 16.35
CA ASP A 137 -2.89 -9.62 15.75
C ASP A 137 -4.05 -10.60 15.52
N LYS A 138 -5.03 -10.63 16.45
CA LYS A 138 -6.20 -11.50 16.32
C LYS A 138 -7.02 -11.14 15.10
N LEU A 139 -7.29 -9.85 14.86
CA LEU A 139 -8.02 -9.39 13.67
C LEU A 139 -7.24 -9.73 12.39
N LEU A 140 -5.93 -9.53 12.40
CA LEU A 140 -5.08 -9.83 11.24
C LEU A 140 -5.06 -11.33 10.93
N ASP A 141 -4.98 -12.18 11.95
CA ASP A 141 -5.09 -13.63 11.80
C ASP A 141 -6.46 -14.05 11.25
N GLU A 142 -7.54 -13.44 11.72
CA GLU A 142 -8.88 -13.70 11.18
C GLU A 142 -9.00 -13.30 9.70
N VAL A 143 -8.35 -12.21 9.28
CA VAL A 143 -8.30 -11.80 7.86
C VAL A 143 -7.59 -12.86 7.03
N ASN A 144 -6.46 -13.37 7.50
CA ASN A 144 -5.69 -14.40 6.82
C ASN A 144 -6.48 -15.72 6.71
N GLN A 145 -7.11 -16.17 7.79
CA GLN A 145 -7.95 -17.39 7.80
C GLN A 145 -9.14 -17.27 6.83
N LYS A 146 -9.82 -16.12 6.82
CA LYS A 146 -10.93 -15.86 5.88
C LYS A 146 -10.47 -15.84 4.43
N SER A 147 -9.28 -15.27 4.19
CA SER A 147 -8.67 -15.26 2.86
C SER A 147 -8.41 -16.67 2.35
N GLU A 148 -7.78 -17.52 3.18
CA GLU A 148 -7.52 -18.92 2.84
C GLU A 148 -8.82 -19.69 2.60
N PHE A 149 -9.80 -19.53 3.46
CA PHE A 149 -11.11 -20.16 3.31
C PHE A 149 -11.74 -19.79 1.95
N ILE A 150 -11.83 -18.50 1.63
CA ILE A 150 -12.41 -18.02 0.37
C ILE A 150 -11.65 -18.59 -0.84
N LYS A 151 -10.32 -18.57 -0.80
CA LYS A 151 -9.48 -19.12 -1.88
C LYS A 151 -9.72 -20.61 -2.08
N ASN A 152 -9.81 -21.37 -1.00
CA ASN A 152 -10.02 -22.82 -1.06
C ASN A 152 -11.42 -23.15 -1.60
N GLU A 153 -12.46 -22.44 -1.16
CA GLU A 153 -13.84 -22.69 -1.61
C GLU A 153 -14.04 -22.29 -3.10
N LEU A 154 -13.38 -21.24 -3.56
CA LEU A 154 -13.54 -20.75 -4.93
C LEU A 154 -12.58 -21.42 -5.91
N SER A 155 -11.40 -21.88 -5.47
CA SER A 155 -10.43 -22.53 -6.35
C SER A 155 -10.98 -23.87 -6.87
N GLY A 156 -11.14 -23.96 -8.17
CA GLY A 156 -11.70 -25.16 -8.82
C GLY A 156 -13.23 -25.24 -8.81
N ALA A 157 -13.93 -24.27 -8.25
CA ALA A 157 -15.39 -24.20 -8.33
C ALA A 157 -15.86 -24.03 -9.77
N LYS A 158 -17.00 -24.66 -10.10
CA LYS A 158 -17.56 -24.61 -11.45
C LYS A 158 -17.81 -23.16 -11.92
N GLY A 159 -17.20 -22.79 -13.02
CA GLY A 159 -17.33 -21.45 -13.59
C GLY A 159 -16.27 -20.44 -13.11
N ILE A 160 -15.43 -20.80 -12.14
CA ILE A 160 -14.30 -19.97 -11.69
C ILE A 160 -13.05 -20.37 -12.45
N LYS A 161 -12.47 -19.43 -13.18
CA LYS A 161 -11.22 -19.63 -13.94
C LYS A 161 -9.98 -19.42 -13.06
N SER A 162 -10.00 -18.38 -12.26
CA SER A 162 -8.90 -18.03 -11.35
C SER A 162 -9.42 -17.19 -10.18
N VAL A 163 -8.71 -17.21 -9.08
CA VAL A 163 -8.91 -16.34 -7.92
C VAL A 163 -7.62 -15.56 -7.70
N THR A 164 -7.71 -14.23 -7.77
CA THR A 164 -6.58 -13.32 -7.52
C THR A 164 -6.85 -12.50 -6.27
N GLY A 165 -5.82 -11.99 -5.65
CA GLY A 165 -5.93 -11.12 -4.49
C GLY A 165 -4.94 -11.44 -3.37
N LEU A 166 -4.99 -10.63 -2.33
CA LEU A 166 -4.18 -10.76 -1.12
C LEU A 166 -5.04 -10.40 0.09
N GLY A 167 -5.10 -11.29 1.09
CA GLY A 167 -6.01 -11.10 2.22
C GLY A 167 -7.49 -11.07 1.78
N LEU A 168 -8.21 -10.05 2.17
CA LEU A 168 -9.62 -9.83 1.80
C LEU A 168 -9.76 -8.73 0.72
N MET A 169 -8.79 -8.66 -0.17
CA MET A 169 -8.81 -7.80 -1.33
C MET A 169 -8.77 -8.64 -2.60
#